data_8bdc4d578ca1e689233725a02e257068
#
_entry.id   8bdc4d578ca1e689233725a02e257068
#
_cell.length_a   1.000
_cell.length_b   1.000
_cell.length_c   1.000
_cell.angle_alpha   90.00
_cell.angle_beta   90.00
_cell.angle_gamma   90.00
#
_symmetry.space_group_name_H-M   'P 1'
#
loop_
_entity.id
_entity.type
_entity.pdbx_description
1 polymer ?
#
loop_
_entity_poly.entity_id
_entity_poly.type
_entity_poly.pdbx_seq_one_letter_code
_entity_poly.pdbx_strand_id
1 'polypeptide(L)'
;MPPSGTHVLALKIAAPMTTTSSPGALRAANRRGIAAMSLGMASFVSNDAIVKFVSESLAPSQLIFLRGVFATVLLLTVAQAMGATRRMADLLQRRVLLRALLDALATVTYLTSLFHLPLGNATAINMATPLFITLFAVLAFGERVGPGRWLAIATGFTGVLLVVQPSTAAFNAYALLCLGGTLLHASRDLMTRTIDRRVPSILITLSTAVAVTLLAGGWSLLQDWKPMTWQHLALLAAAGVFLSAGYYLLIFSLRAGEMSVIAPFRYAGLLFALVLGRAVWGDVPNAVALAGIALLVGAGLYVLHSERSRARVALEAAAD
;
A
#
# COMPACT_ATOMS: atom_id res chain seq x y z
N MET A 1 -19.50 -47.78 14.76
CA MET A 1 -19.54 -46.55 13.98
C MET A 1 -18.84 -45.48 14.79
N PRO A 2 -17.65 -45.00 14.44
CA PRO A 2 -17.02 -43.83 15.06
C PRO A 2 -17.42 -42.55 14.34
N PRO A 3 -17.50 -41.39 15.00
CA PRO A 3 -17.93 -40.14 14.40
C PRO A 3 -16.83 -39.52 13.57
N SER A 4 -17.27 -38.89 12.51
CA SER A 4 -16.57 -38.20 11.46
C SER A 4 -15.62 -37.11 11.95
N GLY A 5 -14.39 -37.17 11.44
CA GLY A 5 -13.33 -36.19 11.72
C GLY A 5 -13.63 -34.81 11.16
N THR A 6 -13.56 -33.84 12.04
CA THR A 6 -13.38 -32.42 11.73
C THR A 6 -11.98 -32.20 11.19
N HIS A 7 -11.85 -31.99 9.87
CA HIS A 7 -10.61 -31.52 9.25
C HIS A 7 -10.31 -30.10 9.72
N VAL A 8 -9.54 -30.00 10.80
CA VAL A 8 -8.83 -28.78 11.16
C VAL A 8 -7.75 -28.58 10.11
N LEU A 9 -7.96 -27.64 9.22
CA LEU A 9 -6.97 -27.18 8.24
C LEU A 9 -5.85 -26.47 9.03
N ALA A 10 -4.91 -27.27 9.54
CA ALA A 10 -3.70 -26.74 10.16
C ALA A 10 -2.91 -25.96 9.09
N LEU A 11 -2.92 -24.64 9.22
CA LEU A 11 -2.05 -23.74 8.48
C LEU A 11 -0.61 -24.16 8.78
N LYS A 12 0.02 -24.90 7.88
CA LYS A 12 1.47 -25.15 7.91
C LYS A 12 2.17 -23.80 7.67
N ILE A 13 2.35 -23.04 8.75
CA ILE A 13 3.27 -21.91 8.77
C ILE A 13 4.65 -22.52 8.56
N ALA A 14 5.30 -22.10 7.47
CA ALA A 14 6.65 -22.53 7.15
C ALA A 14 7.54 -22.38 8.41
N ALA A 15 8.19 -23.47 8.80
CA ALA A 15 9.15 -23.48 9.90
C ALA A 15 10.15 -22.33 9.71
N PRO A 16 10.49 -21.59 10.74
CA PRO A 16 11.55 -20.60 10.65
C PRO A 16 12.83 -21.34 10.30
N MET A 17 13.51 -20.90 9.23
CA MET A 17 14.87 -21.31 8.96
C MET A 17 15.70 -20.86 10.17
N THR A 18 15.97 -21.76 11.10
CA THR A 18 16.88 -21.58 12.21
C THR A 18 18.32 -21.65 11.70
N THR A 19 18.70 -20.64 10.90
CA THR A 19 20.11 -20.24 10.90
C THR A 19 20.24 -19.31 12.10
N THR A 20 21.00 -19.74 13.10
CA THR A 20 21.45 -18.94 14.23
C THR A 20 22.33 -17.80 13.68
N SER A 21 21.69 -16.79 13.10
CA SER A 21 22.39 -15.58 12.69
C SER A 21 22.88 -14.89 13.94
N SER A 22 24.16 -14.56 13.98
CA SER A 22 24.75 -13.84 15.11
C SER A 22 23.92 -12.57 15.39
N PRO A 23 23.79 -12.12 16.65
CA PRO A 23 23.04 -10.91 17.00
C PRO A 23 23.47 -9.69 16.19
N GLY A 24 24.73 -9.63 15.76
CA GLY A 24 25.26 -8.59 14.88
C GLY A 24 24.71 -8.68 13.45
N ALA A 25 24.61 -9.87 12.89
CA ALA A 25 24.04 -10.09 11.56
C ALA A 25 22.56 -9.72 11.50
N LEU A 26 21.79 -10.06 12.53
CA LEU A 26 20.37 -9.70 12.63
C LEU A 26 20.17 -8.18 12.74
N ARG A 27 20.98 -7.49 13.56
CA ARG A 27 20.95 -6.02 13.65
C ARG A 27 21.28 -5.36 12.31
N ALA A 28 22.27 -5.88 11.56
CA ALA A 28 22.61 -5.38 10.24
C ALA A 28 21.48 -5.62 9.23
N ALA A 29 20.82 -6.78 9.27
CA ALA A 29 19.66 -7.11 8.46
C ALA A 29 18.47 -6.16 8.74
N ASN A 30 18.15 -5.92 10.00
CA ASN A 30 17.11 -4.98 10.41
C ASN A 30 17.42 -3.55 9.97
N ARG A 31 18.64 -3.06 10.10
CA ARG A 31 19.05 -1.73 9.61
C ARG A 31 18.85 -1.58 8.11
N ARG A 32 19.25 -2.59 7.31
CA ARG A 32 19.03 -2.60 5.85
C ARG A 32 17.53 -2.61 5.52
N GLY A 33 16.74 -3.39 6.24
CA GLY A 33 15.29 -3.44 6.10
C GLY A 33 14.62 -2.11 6.41
N ILE A 34 15.02 -1.44 7.50
CA ILE A 34 14.53 -0.11 7.88
C ILE A 34 14.87 0.93 6.79
N ALA A 35 16.13 0.97 6.35
CA ALA A 35 16.55 1.90 5.31
C ALA A 35 15.77 1.67 4.01
N ALA A 36 15.62 0.41 3.58
CA ALA A 36 14.86 0.05 2.39
C ALA A 36 13.36 0.43 2.52
N MET A 37 12.74 0.19 3.70
CA MET A 37 11.35 0.60 3.93
C MET A 37 11.19 2.11 3.83
N SER A 38 12.04 2.88 4.51
CA SER A 38 11.97 4.34 4.50
C SER A 38 12.20 4.93 3.10
N LEU A 39 13.21 4.42 2.38
CA LEU A 39 13.48 4.83 1.00
C LEU A 39 12.36 4.40 0.03
N GLY A 40 11.76 3.22 0.25
CA GLY A 40 10.61 2.75 -0.50
C GLY A 40 9.40 3.67 -0.31
N MET A 41 9.14 4.09 0.93
CA MET A 41 8.07 5.05 1.22
C MET A 41 8.37 6.43 0.61
N ALA A 42 9.61 6.90 0.69
CA ALA A 42 10.03 8.13 0.01
C ALA A 42 9.80 8.05 -1.50
N SER A 43 10.12 6.91 -2.12
CA SER A 43 9.90 6.67 -3.56
C SER A 43 8.41 6.71 -3.91
N PHE A 44 7.54 6.06 -3.13
CA PHE A 44 6.09 6.14 -3.37
C PHE A 44 5.57 7.56 -3.27
N VAL A 45 5.97 8.30 -2.24
CA VAL A 45 5.55 9.69 -2.04
C VAL A 45 6.10 10.60 -3.13
N SER A 46 7.34 10.38 -3.61
CA SER A 46 7.90 11.12 -4.75
C SER A 46 7.10 10.84 -6.03
N ASN A 47 6.72 9.58 -6.28
CA ASN A 47 5.80 9.26 -7.37
C ASN A 47 4.49 10.04 -7.23
N ASP A 48 3.86 10.03 -6.05
CA ASP A 48 2.59 10.70 -5.80
C ASP A 48 2.70 12.22 -5.96
N ALA A 49 3.80 12.82 -5.51
CA ALA A 49 4.08 14.24 -5.68
C ALA A 49 4.24 14.62 -7.16
N ILE A 50 5.02 13.83 -7.93
CA ILE A 50 5.19 14.08 -9.38
C ILE A 50 3.86 13.96 -10.11
N VAL A 51 3.08 12.93 -9.81
CA VAL A 51 1.78 12.68 -10.44
C VAL A 51 0.79 13.80 -10.10
N LYS A 52 0.77 14.26 -8.83
CA LYS A 52 -0.03 15.41 -8.40
C LYS A 52 0.40 16.68 -9.12
N PHE A 53 1.69 16.96 -9.23
CA PHE A 53 2.21 18.13 -9.94
C PHE A 53 1.81 18.14 -11.42
N VAL A 54 1.95 17.01 -12.11
CA VAL A 54 1.58 16.89 -13.53
C VAL A 54 0.05 16.97 -13.73
N SER A 55 -0.76 16.61 -12.72
CA SER A 55 -2.23 16.69 -12.79
C SER A 55 -2.78 18.11 -12.91
N GLU A 56 -1.98 19.12 -12.58
CA GLU A 56 -2.33 20.53 -12.79
C GLU A 56 -2.41 20.89 -14.28
N SER A 57 -1.71 20.15 -15.14
CA SER A 57 -1.62 20.42 -16.58
C SER A 57 -2.31 19.38 -17.45
N LEU A 58 -2.34 18.11 -17.06
CA LEU A 58 -2.90 17.01 -17.83
C LEU A 58 -4.23 16.51 -17.26
N ALA A 59 -5.06 15.89 -18.12
CA ALA A 59 -6.28 15.23 -17.67
C ALA A 59 -5.94 14.00 -16.77
N PRO A 60 -6.69 13.75 -15.70
CA PRO A 60 -6.42 12.65 -14.78
C PRO A 60 -6.27 11.28 -15.44
N SER A 61 -7.19 10.94 -16.37
CA SER A 61 -7.13 9.66 -17.08
C SER A 61 -5.93 9.53 -17.98
N GLN A 62 -5.58 10.58 -18.72
CA GLN A 62 -4.41 10.67 -19.61
C GLN A 62 -3.13 10.43 -18.80
N LEU A 63 -2.99 11.11 -17.65
CA LEU A 63 -1.84 11.01 -16.78
C LEU A 63 -1.69 9.60 -16.19
N ILE A 64 -2.78 9.02 -15.64
CA ILE A 64 -2.76 7.68 -15.04
C ILE A 64 -2.44 6.63 -16.11
N PHE A 65 -3.00 6.78 -17.31
CA PHE A 65 -2.73 5.91 -18.46
C PHE A 65 -1.25 5.92 -18.84
N LEU A 66 -0.68 7.10 -19.10
CA LEU A 66 0.72 7.23 -19.55
C LEU A 66 1.70 6.71 -18.50
N ARG A 67 1.51 7.08 -17.22
CA ARG A 67 2.30 6.53 -16.12
C ARG A 67 2.17 5.00 -16.06
N GLY A 68 0.96 4.49 -16.27
CA GLY A 68 0.68 3.06 -16.31
C GLY A 68 1.45 2.35 -17.44
N VAL A 69 1.53 2.95 -18.62
CA VAL A 69 2.33 2.43 -19.75
C VAL A 69 3.80 2.34 -19.35
N PHE A 70 4.39 3.42 -18.81
CA PHE A 70 5.80 3.39 -18.37
C PHE A 70 6.05 2.33 -17.30
N ALA A 71 5.17 2.24 -16.29
CA ALA A 71 5.29 1.23 -15.25
C ALA A 71 5.14 -0.20 -15.80
N THR A 72 4.21 -0.42 -16.73
CA THR A 72 4.00 -1.74 -17.36
C THR A 72 5.20 -2.17 -18.17
N VAL A 73 5.76 -1.29 -18.98
CA VAL A 73 6.96 -1.59 -19.78
C VAL A 73 8.15 -1.91 -18.88
N LEU A 74 8.37 -1.10 -17.84
CA LEU A 74 9.46 -1.31 -16.89
C LEU A 74 9.31 -2.65 -16.15
N LEU A 75 8.11 -2.93 -15.61
CA LEU A 75 7.84 -4.17 -14.88
C LEU A 75 7.91 -5.41 -15.77
N LEU A 76 7.48 -5.31 -17.04
CA LEU A 76 7.62 -6.39 -18.01
C LEU A 76 9.10 -6.67 -18.31
N THR A 77 9.91 -5.64 -18.51
CA THR A 77 11.36 -5.76 -18.71
C THR A 77 12.03 -6.44 -17.51
N VAL A 78 11.68 -6.03 -16.28
CA VAL A 78 12.20 -6.65 -15.05
C VAL A 78 11.72 -8.10 -14.94
N ALA A 79 10.45 -8.40 -15.21
CA ALA A 79 9.91 -9.75 -15.17
C ALA A 79 10.62 -10.67 -16.19
N GLN A 80 10.95 -10.13 -17.37
CA GLN A 80 11.72 -10.85 -18.40
C GLN A 80 13.14 -11.13 -17.93
N ALA A 81 13.84 -10.13 -17.39
CA ALA A 81 15.18 -10.30 -16.84
C ALA A 81 15.24 -11.33 -15.70
N MET A 82 14.18 -11.40 -14.90
CA MET A 82 14.05 -12.41 -13.83
C MET A 82 13.59 -13.80 -14.31
N GLY A 83 13.30 -13.97 -15.61
CA GLY A 83 12.76 -15.22 -16.16
C GLY A 83 11.33 -15.54 -15.71
N ALA A 84 10.63 -14.60 -15.09
CA ALA A 84 9.27 -14.78 -14.59
C ALA A 84 8.23 -14.86 -15.72
N THR A 85 8.55 -14.38 -16.90
CA THR A 85 7.68 -14.41 -18.10
C THR A 85 7.27 -15.81 -18.53
N ARG A 86 8.03 -16.86 -18.14
CA ARG A 86 7.64 -18.27 -18.37
C ARG A 86 6.34 -18.65 -17.65
N ARG A 87 5.91 -17.86 -16.70
CA ARG A 87 4.71 -18.09 -15.88
C ARG A 87 3.62 -17.04 -16.11
N MET A 88 3.60 -16.40 -17.28
CA MET A 88 2.58 -15.39 -17.63
C MET A 88 1.14 -15.92 -17.54
N ALA A 89 0.93 -17.22 -17.73
CA ALA A 89 -0.38 -17.86 -17.56
C ALA A 89 -0.94 -17.70 -16.14
N ASP A 90 -0.08 -17.52 -15.12
CA ASP A 90 -0.51 -17.27 -13.75
C ASP A 90 -1.28 -15.94 -13.60
N LEU A 91 -1.08 -14.99 -14.51
CA LEU A 91 -1.82 -13.72 -14.55
C LEU A 91 -3.33 -13.91 -14.78
N LEU A 92 -3.72 -15.00 -15.48
CA LEU A 92 -5.11 -15.30 -15.80
C LEU A 92 -5.86 -16.00 -14.67
N GLN A 93 -5.18 -16.31 -13.56
CA GLN A 93 -5.85 -16.87 -12.39
C GLN A 93 -6.88 -15.88 -11.86
N ARG A 94 -8.11 -16.35 -11.61
CA ARG A 94 -9.25 -15.52 -11.14
C ARG A 94 -8.89 -14.64 -9.94
N ARG A 95 -8.10 -15.16 -8.99
CA ARG A 95 -7.69 -14.40 -7.79
C ARG A 95 -6.70 -13.28 -8.13
N VAL A 96 -5.80 -13.52 -9.09
CA VAL A 96 -4.83 -12.49 -9.57
C VAL A 96 -5.58 -11.40 -10.31
N LEU A 97 -6.50 -11.76 -11.22
CA LEU A 97 -7.33 -10.80 -11.97
C LEU A 97 -8.21 -9.95 -11.05
N LEU A 98 -8.90 -10.59 -10.09
CA LEU A 98 -9.74 -9.87 -9.14
C LEU A 98 -8.91 -8.91 -8.27
N ARG A 99 -7.75 -9.36 -7.79
CA ARG A 99 -6.82 -8.50 -7.06
C ARG A 99 -6.32 -7.33 -7.91
N ALA A 100 -5.97 -7.59 -9.18
CA ALA A 100 -5.52 -6.55 -10.10
C ALA A 100 -6.62 -5.52 -10.39
N LEU A 101 -7.87 -5.95 -10.54
CA LEU A 101 -9.02 -5.06 -10.70
C LEU A 101 -9.26 -4.21 -9.45
N LEU A 102 -9.24 -4.81 -8.25
CA LEU A 102 -9.37 -4.06 -6.99
C LEU A 102 -8.27 -3.00 -6.86
N ASP A 103 -7.03 -3.34 -7.22
CA ASP A 103 -5.89 -2.43 -7.17
C ASP A 103 -6.00 -1.32 -8.22
N ALA A 104 -6.51 -1.64 -9.42
CA ALA A 104 -6.74 -0.64 -10.46
C ALA A 104 -7.81 0.36 -10.04
N LEU A 105 -8.94 -0.11 -9.50
CA LEU A 105 -9.99 0.75 -8.97
C LEU A 105 -9.48 1.60 -7.79
N ALA A 106 -8.74 0.98 -6.85
CA ALA A 106 -8.13 1.68 -5.74
C ALA A 106 -7.18 2.79 -6.21
N THR A 107 -6.33 2.47 -7.19
CA THR A 107 -5.34 3.41 -7.74
C THR A 107 -6.03 4.59 -8.42
N VAL A 108 -7.00 4.35 -9.28
CA VAL A 108 -7.74 5.42 -9.98
C VAL A 108 -8.47 6.30 -8.96
N THR A 109 -9.17 5.69 -8.00
CA THR A 109 -9.92 6.41 -6.96
C THR A 109 -8.99 7.24 -6.07
N TYR A 110 -7.88 6.65 -5.60
CA TYR A 110 -6.90 7.33 -4.77
C TYR A 110 -6.22 8.49 -5.52
N LEU A 111 -5.73 8.27 -6.74
CA LEU A 111 -5.05 9.31 -7.50
C LEU A 111 -5.99 10.46 -7.87
N THR A 112 -7.23 10.16 -8.24
CA THR A 112 -8.24 11.22 -8.48
C THR A 112 -8.44 12.06 -7.22
N SER A 113 -8.47 11.44 -6.04
CA SER A 113 -8.55 12.18 -4.77
C SER A 113 -7.30 13.01 -4.50
N LEU A 114 -6.12 12.41 -4.74
CA LEU A 114 -4.81 13.04 -4.51
C LEU A 114 -4.65 14.35 -5.30
N PHE A 115 -5.22 14.42 -6.50
CA PHE A 115 -5.17 15.62 -7.33
C PHE A 115 -5.88 16.83 -6.71
N HIS A 116 -6.84 16.59 -5.81
CA HIS A 116 -7.69 17.60 -5.20
C HIS A 116 -7.43 17.78 -3.68
N LEU A 117 -6.56 16.97 -3.10
CA LEU A 117 -6.23 17.02 -1.68
C LEU A 117 -4.78 17.44 -1.46
N PRO A 118 -4.44 18.07 -0.32
CA PRO A 118 -3.07 18.19 0.11
C PRO A 118 -2.39 16.81 0.19
N LEU A 119 -1.13 16.72 -0.27
CA LEU A 119 -0.39 15.46 -0.33
C LEU A 119 -0.33 14.74 1.03
N GLY A 120 -0.09 15.51 2.10
CA GLY A 120 -0.06 14.97 3.47
C GLY A 120 -1.38 14.40 3.92
N ASN A 121 -2.51 15.05 3.60
CA ASN A 121 -3.85 14.57 3.98
C ASN A 121 -4.21 13.29 3.23
N ALA A 122 -4.00 13.24 1.91
CA ALA A 122 -4.26 12.04 1.11
C ALA A 122 -3.41 10.86 1.60
N THR A 123 -2.13 11.08 1.86
CA THR A 123 -1.22 10.07 2.41
C THR A 123 -1.66 9.60 3.79
N ALA A 124 -2.08 10.53 4.68
CA ALA A 124 -2.57 10.19 6.02
C ALA A 124 -3.81 9.29 5.95
N ILE A 125 -4.80 9.64 5.12
CA ILE A 125 -6.01 8.82 4.93
C ILE A 125 -5.63 7.43 4.42
N ASN A 126 -4.72 7.34 3.44
CA ASN A 126 -4.27 6.05 2.91
C ASN A 126 -3.49 5.21 3.94
N MET A 127 -2.84 5.84 4.92
CA MET A 127 -2.18 5.14 6.04
C MET A 127 -3.17 4.49 7.02
N ALA A 128 -4.49 4.70 6.88
CA ALA A 128 -5.52 3.94 7.58
C ALA A 128 -5.71 2.51 7.04
N THR A 129 -5.09 2.16 5.91
CA THR A 129 -5.18 0.81 5.30
C THR A 129 -5.00 -0.34 6.32
N PRO A 130 -4.03 -0.35 7.25
CA PRO A 130 -3.89 -1.43 8.22
C PRO A 130 -5.08 -1.56 9.19
N LEU A 131 -5.75 -0.47 9.52
CA LEU A 131 -6.94 -0.48 10.35
C LEU A 131 -8.10 -1.17 9.63
N PHE A 132 -8.31 -0.83 8.36
CA PHE A 132 -9.32 -1.48 7.50
C PHE A 132 -9.01 -2.95 7.26
N ILE A 133 -7.73 -3.32 7.06
CA ILE A 133 -7.33 -4.73 6.94
C ILE A 133 -7.72 -5.50 8.20
N THR A 134 -7.47 -4.93 9.39
CA THR A 134 -7.82 -5.57 10.66
C THR A 134 -9.35 -5.69 10.80
N LEU A 135 -10.09 -4.63 10.46
CA LEU A 135 -11.56 -4.65 10.49
C LEU A 135 -12.12 -5.72 9.53
N PHE A 136 -11.63 -5.78 8.30
CA PHE A 136 -12.06 -6.77 7.32
C PHE A 136 -11.67 -8.20 7.70
N ALA A 137 -10.52 -8.40 8.36
CA ALA A 137 -10.11 -9.70 8.86
C ALA A 137 -11.10 -10.22 9.94
N VAL A 138 -11.59 -9.33 10.80
CA VAL A 138 -12.65 -9.65 11.77
C VAL A 138 -13.95 -10.01 11.05
N LEU A 139 -14.39 -9.17 10.12
CA LEU A 139 -15.70 -9.33 9.45
C LEU A 139 -15.73 -10.52 8.47
N ALA A 140 -14.65 -10.73 7.70
CA ALA A 140 -14.61 -11.75 6.64
C ALA A 140 -14.11 -13.12 7.14
N PHE A 141 -13.21 -13.14 8.13
CA PHE A 141 -12.60 -14.39 8.62
C PHE A 141 -12.98 -14.72 10.06
N GLY A 142 -13.81 -13.89 10.71
CA GLY A 142 -14.22 -14.10 12.10
C GLY A 142 -13.06 -14.05 13.09
N GLU A 143 -11.97 -13.33 12.75
CA GLU A 143 -10.82 -13.21 13.64
C GLU A 143 -11.23 -12.54 14.96
N ARG A 144 -10.89 -13.17 16.07
CA ARG A 144 -11.14 -12.60 17.39
C ARG A 144 -10.10 -11.54 17.72
N VAL A 145 -10.53 -10.32 17.94
CA VAL A 145 -9.69 -9.18 18.25
C VAL A 145 -9.91 -8.77 19.72
N GLY A 146 -8.81 -8.61 20.46
CA GLY A 146 -8.89 -8.17 21.86
C GLY A 146 -9.31 -6.71 21.98
N PRO A 147 -9.79 -6.28 23.19
CA PRO A 147 -10.33 -4.93 23.42
C PRO A 147 -9.33 -3.82 23.08
N GLY A 148 -8.05 -4.00 23.33
CA GLY A 148 -7.02 -3.01 22.98
C GLY A 148 -6.91 -2.74 21.48
N ARG A 149 -7.13 -3.74 20.62
CA ARG A 149 -7.16 -3.54 19.16
C ARG A 149 -8.42 -2.81 18.71
N TRP A 150 -9.57 -3.09 19.33
CA TRP A 150 -10.80 -2.35 19.08
C TRP A 150 -10.64 -0.87 19.43
N LEU A 151 -10.00 -0.59 20.58
CA LEU A 151 -9.67 0.77 20.98
C LEU A 151 -8.74 1.45 19.97
N ALA A 152 -7.70 0.75 19.51
CA ALA A 152 -6.79 1.28 18.48
C ALA A 152 -7.53 1.55 17.15
N ILE A 153 -8.42 0.66 16.72
CA ILE A 153 -9.22 0.86 15.51
C ILE A 153 -10.11 2.11 15.68
N ALA A 154 -10.82 2.24 16.80
CA ALA A 154 -11.66 3.40 17.09
C ALA A 154 -10.84 4.70 17.12
N THR A 155 -9.68 4.70 17.82
CA THR A 155 -8.76 5.84 17.87
C THR A 155 -8.25 6.22 16.47
N GLY A 156 -7.86 5.23 15.66
CA GLY A 156 -7.39 5.46 14.30
C GLY A 156 -8.48 6.04 13.38
N PHE A 157 -9.72 5.55 13.48
CA PHE A 157 -10.84 6.13 12.73
C PHE A 157 -11.18 7.54 13.21
N THR A 158 -11.09 7.83 14.51
CA THR A 158 -11.19 9.21 15.02
C THR A 158 -10.11 10.08 14.38
N GLY A 159 -8.87 9.58 14.27
CA GLY A 159 -7.79 10.25 13.56
C GLY A 159 -8.13 10.55 12.10
N VAL A 160 -8.71 9.59 11.38
CA VAL A 160 -9.18 9.80 9.99
C VAL A 160 -10.25 10.89 9.92
N LEU A 161 -11.23 10.89 10.83
CA LEU A 161 -12.28 11.93 10.88
C LEU A 161 -11.71 13.31 11.13
N LEU A 162 -10.69 13.43 11.99
CA LEU A 162 -10.00 14.70 12.24
C LEU A 162 -9.19 15.19 11.01
N VAL A 163 -8.68 14.29 10.18
CA VAL A 163 -8.02 14.66 8.92
C VAL A 163 -9.05 15.06 7.86
N VAL A 164 -10.16 14.32 7.76
CA VAL A 164 -11.23 14.57 6.77
C VAL A 164 -12.05 15.82 7.10
N GLN A 165 -12.28 16.10 8.38
CA GLN A 165 -13.02 17.26 8.90
C GLN A 165 -14.41 17.46 8.24
N PRO A 166 -15.30 16.46 8.25
CA PRO A 166 -16.50 16.43 7.40
C PRO A 166 -17.55 17.51 7.73
N SER A 167 -17.48 18.16 8.89
CA SER A 167 -18.45 19.16 9.36
C SER A 167 -17.87 20.59 9.41
N THR A 168 -16.76 20.85 8.74
CA THR A 168 -16.10 22.17 8.75
C THR A 168 -15.99 22.77 7.37
N ALA A 169 -15.71 24.09 7.29
CA ALA A 169 -15.41 24.76 6.03
C ALA A 169 -14.14 24.19 5.31
N ALA A 170 -13.32 23.41 6.02
CA ALA A 170 -12.16 22.73 5.47
C ALA A 170 -12.51 21.38 4.81
N PHE A 171 -13.78 20.96 4.85
CA PHE A 171 -14.22 19.71 4.24
C PHE A 171 -14.05 19.71 2.73
N ASN A 172 -13.42 18.65 2.22
CA ASN A 172 -13.29 18.40 0.80
C ASN A 172 -13.86 17.00 0.49
N ALA A 173 -14.86 16.92 -0.37
CA ALA A 173 -15.53 15.66 -0.73
C ALA A 173 -14.57 14.61 -1.31
N TYR A 174 -13.46 15.02 -1.90
CA TYR A 174 -12.40 14.09 -2.35
C TYR A 174 -11.74 13.33 -1.20
N ALA A 175 -11.86 13.80 0.04
CA ALA A 175 -11.40 13.03 1.20
C ALA A 175 -12.22 11.74 1.40
N LEU A 176 -13.53 11.76 1.12
CA LEU A 176 -14.37 10.55 1.13
C LEU A 176 -14.00 9.62 -0.02
N LEU A 177 -13.69 10.18 -1.19
CA LEU A 177 -13.21 9.39 -2.33
C LEU A 177 -11.85 8.73 -1.99
N CYS A 178 -10.95 9.46 -1.33
CA CYS A 178 -9.68 8.93 -0.83
C CYS A 178 -9.89 7.78 0.16
N LEU A 179 -10.84 7.93 1.08
CA LEU A 179 -11.22 6.89 2.03
C LEU A 179 -11.77 5.65 1.31
N GLY A 180 -12.59 5.82 0.28
CA GLY A 180 -13.05 4.75 -0.61
C GLY A 180 -11.89 4.02 -1.29
N GLY A 181 -10.90 4.76 -1.83
CA GLY A 181 -9.66 4.20 -2.37
C GLY A 181 -8.85 3.41 -1.34
N THR A 182 -8.80 3.90 -0.10
CA THR A 182 -8.14 3.21 1.03
C THR A 182 -8.83 1.90 1.39
N LEU A 183 -10.17 1.86 1.37
CA LEU A 183 -10.96 0.63 1.54
C LEU A 183 -10.66 -0.40 0.45
N LEU A 184 -10.58 0.05 -0.81
CA LEU A 184 -10.21 -0.80 -1.94
C LEU A 184 -8.77 -1.31 -1.81
N HIS A 185 -7.82 -0.50 -1.36
CA HIS A 185 -6.46 -0.92 -1.05
C HIS A 185 -6.42 -2.00 0.05
N ALA A 186 -7.19 -1.83 1.12
CA ALA A 186 -7.29 -2.82 2.18
C ALA A 186 -7.88 -4.15 1.66
N SER A 187 -8.93 -4.07 0.86
CA SER A 187 -9.56 -5.24 0.21
C SER A 187 -8.59 -5.98 -0.71
N ARG A 188 -7.83 -5.23 -1.52
CA ARG A 188 -6.76 -5.77 -2.35
C ARG A 188 -5.67 -6.47 -1.53
N ASP A 189 -5.22 -5.86 -0.43
CA ASP A 189 -4.19 -6.45 0.43
C ASP A 189 -4.68 -7.74 1.08
N LEU A 190 -5.93 -7.78 1.50
CA LEU A 190 -6.56 -8.99 2.01
C LEU A 190 -6.66 -10.09 0.93
N MET A 191 -7.07 -9.71 -0.29
CA MET A 191 -7.12 -10.62 -1.44
C MET A 191 -5.75 -11.18 -1.79
N THR A 192 -4.68 -10.40 -1.65
CA THR A 192 -3.31 -10.84 -1.91
C THR A 192 -2.92 -12.04 -1.03
N ARG A 193 -3.45 -12.15 0.19
CA ARG A 193 -3.21 -13.29 1.10
C ARG A 193 -3.80 -14.61 0.58
N THR A 194 -4.75 -14.55 -0.34
CA THR A 194 -5.42 -15.74 -0.92
C THR A 194 -4.74 -16.25 -2.19
N ILE A 195 -3.77 -15.53 -2.75
CA ILE A 195 -3.02 -15.91 -3.95
C ILE A 195 -1.94 -16.94 -3.57
N ASP A 196 -1.79 -17.97 -4.41
CA ASP A 196 -0.76 -19.00 -4.20
C ASP A 196 0.64 -18.36 -4.16
N ARG A 197 1.43 -18.73 -3.14
CA ARG A 197 2.82 -18.24 -2.95
C ARG A 197 3.76 -18.62 -4.12
N ARG A 198 3.36 -19.57 -4.96
CA ARG A 198 4.10 -19.96 -6.16
C ARG A 198 4.05 -18.88 -7.24
N VAL A 199 3.04 -18.02 -7.23
CA VAL A 199 2.94 -16.90 -8.17
C VAL A 199 4.01 -15.86 -7.82
N PRO A 200 4.94 -15.55 -8.74
CA PRO A 200 5.97 -14.54 -8.49
C PRO A 200 5.36 -13.16 -8.21
N SER A 201 5.85 -12.48 -7.18
CA SER A 201 5.34 -11.15 -6.78
C SER A 201 5.44 -10.12 -7.92
N ILE A 202 6.47 -10.23 -8.78
CA ILE A 202 6.64 -9.34 -9.93
C ILE A 202 5.48 -9.47 -10.93
N LEU A 203 4.94 -10.68 -11.13
CA LEU A 203 3.79 -10.90 -12.00
C LEU A 203 2.51 -10.30 -11.38
N ILE A 204 2.33 -10.43 -10.07
CA ILE A 204 1.19 -9.79 -9.38
C ILE A 204 1.26 -8.27 -9.54
N THR A 205 2.46 -7.67 -9.42
CA THR A 205 2.65 -6.23 -9.64
C THR A 205 2.41 -5.85 -11.12
N LEU A 206 2.90 -6.67 -12.05
CA LEU A 206 2.66 -6.47 -13.49
C LEU A 206 1.17 -6.53 -13.83
N SER A 207 0.42 -7.49 -13.27
CA SER A 207 -1.04 -7.57 -13.49
C SER A 207 -1.77 -6.30 -13.05
N THR A 208 -1.34 -5.71 -11.94
CA THR A 208 -1.87 -4.41 -11.49
C THR A 208 -1.55 -3.30 -12.48
N ALA A 209 -0.28 -3.18 -12.90
CA ALA A 209 0.12 -2.13 -13.83
C ALA A 209 -0.67 -2.22 -15.14
N VAL A 210 -0.85 -3.42 -15.68
CA VAL A 210 -1.67 -3.68 -16.87
C VAL A 210 -3.13 -3.29 -16.62
N ALA A 211 -3.73 -3.71 -15.49
CA ALA A 211 -5.12 -3.41 -15.17
C ALA A 211 -5.37 -1.91 -15.00
N VAL A 212 -4.46 -1.20 -14.30
CA VAL A 212 -4.52 0.27 -14.17
C VAL A 212 -4.42 0.95 -15.54
N THR A 213 -3.49 0.50 -16.38
CA THR A 213 -3.28 1.05 -17.73
C THR A 213 -4.51 0.87 -18.60
N LEU A 214 -5.11 -0.33 -18.59
CA LEU A 214 -6.32 -0.61 -19.37
C LEU A 214 -7.52 0.19 -18.86
N LEU A 215 -7.72 0.26 -17.54
CA LEU A 215 -8.82 1.01 -16.95
C LEU A 215 -8.70 2.52 -17.24
N ALA A 216 -7.51 3.09 -17.01
CA ALA A 216 -7.26 4.50 -17.29
C ALA A 216 -7.25 4.80 -18.78
N GLY A 217 -6.76 3.89 -19.62
CA GLY A 217 -6.82 3.99 -21.07
C GLY A 217 -8.26 4.02 -21.57
N GLY A 218 -9.12 3.10 -21.11
CA GLY A 218 -10.55 3.12 -21.43
C GLY A 218 -11.23 4.41 -20.97
N TRP A 219 -10.92 4.88 -19.77
CA TRP A 219 -11.43 6.16 -19.28
C TRP A 219 -10.92 7.35 -20.10
N SER A 220 -9.67 7.32 -20.57
CA SER A 220 -9.07 8.39 -21.36
C SER A 220 -9.73 8.58 -22.75
N LEU A 221 -10.42 7.55 -23.25
CA LEU A 221 -11.22 7.68 -24.49
C LEU A 221 -12.46 8.55 -24.34
N LEU A 222 -12.89 8.79 -23.08
CA LEU A 222 -14.06 9.60 -22.75
C LEU A 222 -13.69 11.04 -22.36
N GLN A 223 -12.41 11.39 -22.41
CA GLN A 223 -11.91 12.72 -22.04
C GLN A 223 -11.04 13.30 -23.15
N ASP A 224 -11.09 14.61 -23.32
CA ASP A 224 -10.20 15.31 -24.23
C ASP A 224 -8.78 15.32 -23.70
N TRP A 225 -7.83 14.86 -24.51
CA TRP A 225 -6.43 14.89 -24.20
C TRP A 225 -5.88 16.31 -24.27
N LYS A 226 -5.21 16.72 -23.21
CA LYS A 226 -4.50 18.00 -23.21
C LYS A 226 -3.16 17.87 -23.92
N PRO A 227 -2.65 18.98 -24.53
CA PRO A 227 -1.35 19.00 -25.16
C PRO A 227 -0.24 18.59 -24.19
N MET A 228 0.63 17.71 -24.64
CA MET A 228 1.68 17.11 -23.84
C MET A 228 3.04 17.69 -24.22
N THR A 229 3.83 18.06 -23.23
CA THR A 229 5.22 18.51 -23.41
C THR A 229 6.18 17.36 -23.15
N TRP A 230 7.41 17.49 -23.64
CA TRP A 230 8.49 16.55 -23.30
C TRP A 230 8.74 16.46 -21.78
N GLN A 231 8.59 17.59 -21.07
CA GLN A 231 8.71 17.61 -19.62
C GLN A 231 7.68 16.75 -18.92
N HIS A 232 6.41 16.75 -19.36
CA HIS A 232 5.36 15.87 -18.83
C HIS A 232 5.74 14.39 -18.99
N LEU A 233 6.24 14.00 -20.19
CA LEU A 233 6.68 12.62 -20.44
C LEU A 233 7.85 12.22 -19.52
N ALA A 234 8.85 13.09 -19.37
CA ALA A 234 9.99 12.82 -18.49
C ALA A 234 9.57 12.67 -17.02
N LEU A 235 8.65 13.53 -16.54
CA LEU A 235 8.11 13.44 -15.19
C LEU A 235 7.30 12.16 -14.97
N LEU A 236 6.46 11.76 -15.93
CA LEU A 236 5.69 10.53 -15.83
C LEU A 236 6.57 9.28 -15.91
N ALA A 237 7.62 9.30 -16.72
CA ALA A 237 8.63 8.25 -16.72
C ALA A 237 9.36 8.16 -15.39
N ALA A 238 9.77 9.30 -14.81
CA ALA A 238 10.37 9.37 -13.49
C ALA A 238 9.41 8.84 -12.41
N ALA A 239 8.13 9.20 -12.46
CA ALA A 239 7.11 8.66 -11.56
C ALA A 239 7.01 7.13 -11.66
N GLY A 240 7.05 6.58 -12.88
CA GLY A 240 7.08 5.13 -13.11
C GLY A 240 8.31 4.45 -12.50
N VAL A 241 9.49 5.09 -12.59
CA VAL A 241 10.73 4.62 -11.94
C VAL A 241 10.59 4.64 -10.43
N PHE A 242 10.14 5.76 -9.84
CA PHE A 242 9.94 5.87 -8.39
C PHE A 242 8.91 4.85 -7.88
N LEU A 243 7.82 4.64 -8.61
CA LEU A 243 6.81 3.62 -8.27
C LEU A 243 7.44 2.22 -8.23
N SER A 244 8.21 1.87 -9.25
CA SER A 244 8.85 0.55 -9.37
C SER A 244 9.95 0.36 -8.32
N ALA A 245 10.77 1.39 -8.07
CA ALA A 245 11.76 1.41 -6.99
C ALA A 245 11.09 1.25 -5.62
N GLY A 246 9.98 1.95 -5.39
CA GLY A 246 9.18 1.83 -4.17
C GLY A 246 8.72 0.39 -3.92
N TYR A 247 8.16 -0.28 -4.91
CA TYR A 247 7.76 -1.69 -4.79
C TYR A 247 8.96 -2.61 -4.56
N TYR A 248 10.06 -2.44 -5.28
CA TYR A 248 11.26 -3.24 -5.08
C TYR A 248 11.81 -3.09 -3.65
N LEU A 249 11.98 -1.86 -3.18
CA LEU A 249 12.49 -1.55 -1.85
C LEU A 249 11.52 -2.04 -0.75
N LEU A 250 10.21 -1.95 -0.97
CA LEU A 250 9.21 -2.49 -0.06
C LEU A 250 9.36 -4.01 0.08
N ILE A 251 9.41 -4.74 -1.04
CA ILE A 251 9.55 -6.20 -1.03
C ILE A 251 10.89 -6.59 -0.41
N PHE A 252 11.97 -5.90 -0.76
CA PHE A 252 13.30 -6.13 -0.17
C PHE A 252 13.26 -5.92 1.35
N SER A 253 12.66 -4.83 1.84
CA SER A 253 12.57 -4.52 3.25
C SER A 253 11.85 -5.62 4.05
N LEU A 254 10.75 -6.14 3.50
CA LEU A 254 9.95 -7.20 4.13
C LEU A 254 10.68 -8.55 4.21
N ARG A 255 11.73 -8.73 3.39
CA ARG A 255 12.54 -9.96 3.35
C ARG A 255 13.88 -9.82 4.05
N ALA A 256 14.32 -8.59 4.35
CA ALA A 256 15.67 -8.33 4.85
C ALA A 256 15.87 -8.67 6.32
N GLY A 257 14.85 -8.51 7.17
CA GLY A 257 14.96 -8.71 8.60
C GLY A 257 13.61 -8.95 9.28
N GLU A 258 13.55 -8.67 10.58
CA GLU A 258 12.32 -8.85 11.35
C GLU A 258 11.26 -7.84 10.94
N MET A 259 10.20 -8.34 10.32
CA MET A 259 9.03 -7.54 9.89
C MET A 259 8.55 -6.62 11.02
N SER A 260 8.64 -7.10 12.21
CA SER A 260 8.23 -6.42 13.43
C SER A 260 9.03 -5.14 13.71
N VAL A 261 10.27 -5.09 13.38
CA VAL A 261 11.14 -3.92 13.55
C VAL A 261 11.01 -2.96 12.36
N ILE A 262 10.77 -3.50 11.17
CA ILE A 262 10.78 -2.76 9.91
C ILE A 262 9.43 -2.10 9.61
N ALA A 263 8.31 -2.78 9.87
CA ALA A 263 6.98 -2.32 9.47
C ALA A 263 6.58 -0.92 9.99
N PRO A 264 6.96 -0.46 11.21
CA PRO A 264 6.67 0.89 11.66
C PRO A 264 7.22 2.00 10.75
N PHE A 265 8.33 1.73 10.07
CA PHE A 265 8.95 2.70 9.16
C PHE A 265 8.16 2.94 7.88
N ARG A 266 7.08 2.19 7.66
CA ARG A 266 6.08 2.49 6.64
C ARG A 266 5.45 3.87 6.85
N TYR A 267 5.29 4.31 8.11
CA TYR A 267 4.77 5.63 8.43
C TYR A 267 5.75 6.78 8.11
N ALA A 268 7.03 6.49 7.79
CA ALA A 268 7.96 7.50 7.27
C ALA A 268 7.44 8.17 5.99
N GLY A 269 6.61 7.47 5.19
CA GLY A 269 5.96 8.04 4.02
C GLY A 269 5.15 9.30 4.33
N LEU A 270 4.50 9.35 5.49
CA LEU A 270 3.76 10.53 5.90
C LEU A 270 4.67 11.74 6.16
N LEU A 271 5.84 11.52 6.77
CA LEU A 271 6.83 12.61 6.96
C LEU A 271 7.32 13.15 5.62
N PHE A 272 7.61 12.26 4.66
CA PHE A 272 8.00 12.68 3.31
C PHE A 272 6.86 13.43 2.61
N ALA A 273 5.60 12.99 2.77
CA ALA A 273 4.44 13.67 2.19
C ALA A 273 4.24 15.08 2.76
N LEU A 274 4.42 15.25 4.06
CA LEU A 274 4.33 16.56 4.70
C LEU A 274 5.46 17.50 4.23
N VAL A 275 6.69 16.98 4.15
CA VAL A 275 7.84 17.75 3.66
C VAL A 275 7.66 18.16 2.20
N LEU A 276 7.31 17.23 1.32
CA LEU A 276 7.10 17.52 -0.11
C LEU A 276 5.87 18.41 -0.33
N GLY A 277 4.77 18.17 0.38
CA GLY A 277 3.58 19.02 0.32
C GLY A 277 3.90 20.47 0.69
N ARG A 278 4.68 20.67 1.76
CA ARG A 278 5.15 21.99 2.17
C ARG A 278 6.09 22.61 1.15
N ALA A 279 7.05 21.83 0.64
CA ALA A 279 8.09 22.34 -0.26
C ALA A 279 7.56 22.71 -1.65
N VAL A 280 6.59 21.95 -2.20
CA VAL A 280 6.09 22.12 -3.58
C VAL A 280 4.84 23.00 -3.62
N TRP A 281 3.88 22.79 -2.70
CA TRP A 281 2.58 23.49 -2.71
C TRP A 281 2.40 24.49 -1.55
N GLY A 282 3.32 24.51 -0.59
CA GLY A 282 3.15 25.31 0.62
C GLY A 282 2.13 24.73 1.61
N ASP A 283 1.66 23.53 1.37
CA ASP A 283 0.62 22.88 2.17
C ASP A 283 1.09 22.65 3.60
N VAL A 284 0.33 23.16 4.57
CA VAL A 284 0.53 22.86 6.00
C VAL A 284 -0.81 22.38 6.55
N PRO A 285 -0.87 21.12 7.05
CA PRO A 285 -2.07 20.65 7.74
C PRO A 285 -2.39 21.57 8.94
N ASN A 286 -3.66 21.85 9.16
CA ASN A 286 -4.09 22.59 10.34
C ASN A 286 -3.88 21.76 11.62
N ALA A 287 -3.97 22.36 12.78
CA ALA A 287 -3.71 21.72 14.08
C ALA A 287 -4.62 20.50 14.30
N VAL A 288 -5.87 20.54 13.83
CA VAL A 288 -6.84 19.43 13.95
C VAL A 288 -6.41 18.25 13.07
N ALA A 289 -5.98 18.51 11.84
CA ALA A 289 -5.46 17.47 10.94
C ALA A 289 -4.17 16.85 11.50
N LEU A 290 -3.25 17.66 12.07
CA LEU A 290 -2.03 17.17 12.72
C LEU A 290 -2.34 16.27 13.92
N ALA A 291 -3.31 16.63 14.75
CA ALA A 291 -3.78 15.77 15.84
C ALA A 291 -4.37 14.46 15.31
N GLY A 292 -5.17 14.52 14.23
CA GLY A 292 -5.70 13.34 13.54
C GLY A 292 -4.60 12.42 13.00
N ILE A 293 -3.58 12.99 12.38
CA ILE A 293 -2.38 12.27 11.89
C ILE A 293 -1.66 11.56 13.04
N ALA A 294 -1.45 12.24 14.17
CA ALA A 294 -0.79 11.66 15.34
C ALA A 294 -1.58 10.48 15.92
N LEU A 295 -2.90 10.61 16.04
CA LEU A 295 -3.79 9.53 16.49
C LEU A 295 -3.75 8.33 15.53
N LEU A 296 -3.81 8.60 14.23
CA LEU A 296 -3.78 7.55 13.19
C LEU A 296 -2.46 6.77 13.21
N VAL A 297 -1.34 7.47 13.27
CA VAL A 297 -0.01 6.84 13.36
C VAL A 297 0.13 6.03 14.64
N GLY A 298 -0.27 6.61 15.78
CA GLY A 298 -0.24 5.92 17.08
C GLY A 298 -1.09 4.64 17.09
N ALA A 299 -2.31 4.72 16.57
CA ALA A 299 -3.22 3.58 16.45
C ALA A 299 -2.64 2.49 15.53
N GLY A 300 -2.11 2.88 14.38
CA GLY A 300 -1.50 1.94 13.43
C GLY A 300 -0.25 1.27 13.98
N LEU A 301 0.60 2.00 14.70
CA LEU A 301 1.76 1.43 15.40
C LEU A 301 1.34 0.44 16.50
N TYR A 302 0.28 0.75 17.24
CA TYR A 302 -0.27 -0.15 18.25
C TYR A 302 -0.81 -1.45 17.61
N VAL A 303 -1.56 -1.36 16.52
CA VAL A 303 -2.06 -2.54 15.79
C VAL A 303 -0.89 -3.42 15.34
N LEU A 304 0.13 -2.83 14.73
CA LEU A 304 1.34 -3.55 14.31
C LEU A 304 2.05 -4.22 15.50
N HIS A 305 2.18 -3.54 16.64
CA HIS A 305 2.79 -4.10 17.86
C HIS A 305 1.97 -5.27 18.42
N SER A 306 0.66 -5.13 18.48
CA SER A 306 -0.26 -6.14 18.97
C SER A 306 -0.25 -7.43 18.12
N GLU A 307 -0.10 -7.33 16.80
CA GLU A 307 0.06 -8.49 15.92
C GLU A 307 1.33 -9.28 16.20
N ARG A 308 2.41 -8.59 16.56
CA ARG A 308 3.70 -9.21 16.95
C ARG A 308 3.58 -10.06 18.18
N SER A 309 2.98 -9.51 19.24
CA SER A 309 2.86 -10.19 20.52
C SER A 309 2.07 -11.50 20.36
N ARG A 310 1.02 -11.50 19.52
CA ARG A 310 0.25 -12.72 19.23
C ARG A 310 1.04 -13.75 18.44
N ALA A 311 1.77 -13.32 17.41
CA ALA A 311 2.60 -14.23 16.61
C ALA A 311 3.68 -14.90 17.46
N ARG A 312 4.27 -14.15 18.39
CA ARG A 312 5.26 -14.67 19.33
C ARG A 312 4.68 -15.69 20.30
N VAL A 313 3.55 -15.37 20.94
CA VAL A 313 2.85 -16.28 21.86
C VAL A 313 2.41 -17.56 21.13
N ALA A 314 1.91 -17.46 19.88
CA ALA A 314 1.54 -18.62 19.09
C ALA A 314 2.72 -19.51 18.69
N LEU A 315 3.91 -18.92 18.48
CA LEU A 315 5.15 -19.68 18.21
C LEU A 315 5.67 -20.36 19.46
N GLU A 316 5.62 -19.70 20.62
CA GLU A 316 6.00 -20.26 21.93
C GLU A 316 5.07 -21.43 22.30
N ALA A 317 3.75 -21.28 22.14
CA ALA A 317 2.76 -22.34 22.39
C ALA A 317 2.80 -23.53 21.40
N ALA A 318 3.46 -23.39 20.27
CA ALA A 318 3.66 -24.46 19.30
C ALA A 318 5.00 -25.20 19.49
N ALA A 319 5.88 -24.67 20.35
CA ALA A 319 7.19 -25.23 20.67
C ALA A 319 7.17 -26.05 21.96
N ASP A 320 6.14 -25.84 22.80
CA ASP A 320 5.83 -26.65 23.99
C ASP A 320 4.89 -27.82 23.61
#